data_6db555808e56dd4fa28a1eda62be74b2
#
_entry.id   6db555808e56dd4fa28a1eda62be74b2
#
_cell.length_a   1.000
_cell.length_b   1.000
_cell.length_c   1.000
_cell.angle_alpha   90.00
_cell.angle_beta   90.00
_cell.angle_gamma   90.00
#
_symmetry.space_group_name_H-M   'P 1'
#
loop_
_entity.id
_entity.type
_entity.pdbx_description
1 polymer ?
#
loop_
_entity_poly.entity_id
_entity_poly.type
_entity_poly.pdbx_seq_one_letter_code
_entity_poly.pdbx_strand_id
1 'polypeptide(L)'
;MARPYLGNPKYTIEVLQKYHFVFQKRFGQNFLIDEHVLEKIIESSGITKDDFILEIGPGIGTMTQYLAEAAREVAAVEIDSSLIPILKDTLKDWDNVSVINNDILKTDIKKIADEKNGGKPVKVVANLPYYITTPIIMGLFEKNVPVDSITVMVQKEVADRMQVGPGTKDYGALSLAVQYYAKPEIVANVPPNCFMPRTKVGSAVIKLTRYEKPPVDVKDEGLMFRLIRASFNQRRKTLVNGIRNSGDFSLSKDEIEDVFNRCNLPLNIRGEALTLEQFAMLANCIYDEKN
;
A
#
# COMPACT_ATOMS: atom_id res chain seq x y z
N MET A 1 27.74 23.95 -9.12
CA MET A 1 26.56 24.50 -8.43
C MET A 1 25.87 23.36 -7.73
N ALA A 2 25.35 23.58 -6.52
CA ALA A 2 24.58 22.53 -5.84
C ALA A 2 23.32 22.19 -6.66
N ARG A 3 22.98 20.89 -6.75
CA ARG A 3 21.77 20.43 -7.44
C ARG A 3 20.52 20.99 -6.74
N PRO A 4 19.51 21.53 -7.46
CA PRO A 4 18.29 22.03 -6.83
C PRO A 4 17.40 20.86 -6.41
N TYR A 5 17.26 20.65 -5.10
CA TYR A 5 16.34 19.64 -4.57
C TYR A 5 14.91 20.16 -4.51
N LEU A 6 14.00 19.41 -5.11
CA LEU A 6 12.58 19.77 -5.18
C LEU A 6 11.83 19.62 -3.83
N GLY A 7 12.45 19.04 -2.81
CA GLY A 7 11.97 19.12 -1.44
C GLY A 7 11.88 20.55 -0.90
N ASN A 8 12.67 21.47 -1.50
CA ASN A 8 12.58 22.87 -1.20
C ASN A 8 11.45 23.54 -2.02
N PRO A 9 10.46 24.17 -1.37
CA PRO A 9 9.31 24.78 -2.05
C PRO A 9 9.67 25.75 -3.18
N LYS A 10 10.78 26.50 -3.04
CA LYS A 10 11.24 27.45 -4.04
C LYS A 10 11.50 26.77 -5.39
N TYR A 11 12.27 25.69 -5.40
CA TYR A 11 12.61 24.98 -6.64
C TYR A 11 11.42 24.25 -7.25
N THR A 12 10.52 23.72 -6.43
CA THR A 12 9.25 23.16 -6.89
C THR A 12 8.41 24.22 -7.59
N ILE A 13 8.27 25.42 -7.03
CA ILE A 13 7.53 26.52 -7.66
C ILE A 13 8.16 26.93 -8.98
N GLU A 14 9.49 27.06 -9.03
CA GLU A 14 10.22 27.41 -10.27
C GLU A 14 9.96 26.38 -11.39
N VAL A 15 9.98 25.07 -11.07
CA VAL A 15 9.67 24.01 -12.04
C VAL A 15 8.23 24.10 -12.51
N LEU A 16 7.26 24.24 -11.60
CA LEU A 16 5.84 24.33 -11.96
C LEU A 16 5.55 25.55 -12.84
N GLN A 17 6.18 26.70 -12.57
CA GLN A 17 6.07 27.91 -13.40
C GLN A 17 6.72 27.74 -14.77
N LYS A 18 7.93 27.16 -14.83
CA LYS A 18 8.66 26.89 -16.08
C LYS A 18 7.82 26.08 -17.07
N TYR A 19 7.08 25.09 -16.57
CA TYR A 19 6.26 24.19 -17.40
C TYR A 19 4.80 24.61 -17.49
N HIS A 20 4.41 25.76 -16.92
CA HIS A 20 3.01 26.19 -16.84
C HIS A 20 2.10 25.07 -16.33
N PHE A 21 2.57 24.31 -15.33
CA PHE A 21 1.94 23.09 -14.89
C PHE A 21 0.59 23.35 -14.23
N VAL A 22 -0.42 22.58 -14.64
CA VAL A 22 -1.78 22.62 -14.09
C VAL A 22 -2.09 21.31 -13.39
N PHE A 23 -2.33 21.37 -12.09
CA PHE A 23 -2.67 20.20 -11.27
C PHE A 23 -3.92 19.49 -11.78
N GLN A 24 -3.82 18.19 -12.02
CA GLN A 24 -4.93 17.39 -12.50
C GLN A 24 -5.63 16.69 -11.34
N LYS A 25 -6.84 17.14 -11.00
CA LYS A 25 -7.64 16.58 -9.88
C LYS A 25 -7.89 15.09 -10.01
N ARG A 26 -8.03 14.57 -11.24
CA ARG A 26 -8.26 13.15 -11.51
C ARG A 26 -7.13 12.23 -11.02
N PHE A 27 -5.91 12.75 -10.94
CA PHE A 27 -4.75 12.01 -10.45
C PHE A 27 -4.43 12.28 -8.98
N GLY A 28 -5.20 13.14 -8.31
CA GLY A 28 -4.99 13.44 -6.88
C GLY A 28 -3.61 14.03 -6.57
N GLN A 29 -3.04 14.81 -7.51
CA GLN A 29 -1.67 15.35 -7.43
C GLN A 29 -1.51 16.30 -6.24
N ASN A 30 -0.64 15.92 -5.29
CA ASN A 30 -0.18 16.73 -4.19
C ASN A 30 1.32 16.43 -4.01
N PHE A 31 2.17 17.36 -4.41
CA PHE A 31 3.61 17.18 -4.35
C PHE A 31 4.13 17.49 -2.94
N LEU A 32 4.96 16.61 -2.41
CA LEU A 32 5.63 16.81 -1.14
C LEU A 32 6.72 17.88 -1.32
N ILE A 33 6.73 18.88 -0.43
CA ILE A 33 7.64 20.03 -0.48
C ILE A 33 8.31 20.27 0.88
N ASP A 34 8.66 19.21 1.56
CA ASP A 34 9.26 19.25 2.90
C ASP A 34 10.45 18.29 2.96
N GLU A 35 11.65 18.85 3.07
CA GLU A 35 12.91 18.09 3.04
C GLU A 35 13.01 17.13 4.23
N HIS A 36 12.57 17.53 5.43
CA HIS A 36 12.63 16.67 6.63
C HIS A 36 11.73 15.46 6.51
N VAL A 37 10.55 15.62 5.89
CA VAL A 37 9.65 14.48 5.62
C VAL A 37 10.28 13.53 4.61
N LEU A 38 10.92 14.05 3.55
CA LEU A 38 11.63 13.25 2.55
C LEU A 38 12.78 12.46 3.18
N GLU A 39 13.64 13.13 3.97
CA GLU A 39 14.72 12.48 4.71
C GLU A 39 14.18 11.37 5.63
N LYS A 40 13.08 11.63 6.35
CA LYS A 40 12.46 10.64 7.21
C LYS A 40 11.91 9.42 6.44
N ILE A 41 11.36 9.62 5.24
CA ILE A 41 10.95 8.54 4.35
C ILE A 41 12.15 7.68 3.96
N ILE A 42 13.26 8.28 3.53
CA ILE A 42 14.47 7.56 3.14
C ILE A 42 15.05 6.78 4.32
N GLU A 43 15.22 7.43 5.47
CA GLU A 43 15.73 6.80 6.68
C GLU A 43 14.89 5.58 7.09
N SER A 44 13.57 5.75 7.18
CA SER A 44 12.66 4.69 7.61
C SER A 44 12.54 3.55 6.60
N SER A 45 12.72 3.83 5.31
CA SER A 45 12.73 2.79 4.26
C SER A 45 13.89 1.82 4.41
N GLY A 46 14.98 2.21 5.07
CA GLY A 46 16.19 1.40 5.21
C GLY A 46 16.84 1.10 3.86
N ILE A 47 16.83 2.10 2.96
CA ILE A 47 17.42 1.99 1.62
C ILE A 47 18.92 2.07 1.71
N THR A 48 19.61 1.24 0.94
CA THR A 48 21.06 1.20 0.79
C THR A 48 21.49 1.29 -0.67
N LYS A 49 22.79 1.47 -0.92
CA LYS A 49 23.35 1.48 -2.29
C LYS A 49 23.26 0.14 -3.04
N ASP A 50 22.80 -0.91 -2.39
CA ASP A 50 22.59 -2.21 -3.03
C ASP A 50 21.12 -2.41 -3.48
N ASP A 51 20.23 -1.53 -3.02
CA ASP A 51 18.79 -1.70 -3.24
C ASP A 51 18.32 -1.19 -4.60
N PHE A 52 17.37 -1.92 -5.17
CA PHE A 52 16.55 -1.48 -6.29
C PHE A 52 15.19 -0.99 -5.78
N ILE A 53 14.82 0.24 -6.16
CA ILE A 53 13.60 0.90 -5.69
C ILE A 53 12.58 0.98 -6.82
N LEU A 54 11.34 0.61 -6.52
CA LEU A 54 10.18 0.93 -7.34
C LEU A 54 9.45 2.12 -6.71
N GLU A 55 9.50 3.26 -7.37
CA GLU A 55 8.70 4.43 -6.99
C GLU A 55 7.38 4.45 -7.76
N ILE A 56 6.27 4.70 -7.05
CA ILE A 56 4.94 4.80 -7.66
C ILE A 56 4.48 6.26 -7.59
N GLY A 57 4.24 6.87 -8.75
CA GLY A 57 3.80 8.25 -8.86
C GLY A 57 4.89 9.26 -8.45
N PRO A 58 6.01 9.33 -9.18
CA PRO A 58 7.11 10.28 -8.88
C PRO A 58 6.68 11.75 -8.96
N GLY A 59 5.57 12.05 -9.63
CA GLY A 59 5.11 13.42 -9.83
C GLY A 59 6.13 14.23 -10.64
N ILE A 60 6.66 15.30 -10.05
CA ILE A 60 7.73 16.10 -10.68
C ILE A 60 9.15 15.60 -10.33
N GLY A 61 9.26 14.45 -9.62
CA GLY A 61 10.54 13.84 -9.27
C GLY A 61 11.09 14.23 -7.88
N THR A 62 10.27 14.84 -7.03
CA THR A 62 10.72 15.33 -5.72
C THR A 62 11.33 14.21 -4.86
N MET A 63 10.60 13.15 -4.62
CA MET A 63 11.07 12.02 -3.83
C MET A 63 12.09 11.18 -4.61
N THR A 64 11.95 11.10 -5.94
CA THR A 64 12.85 10.38 -6.83
C THR A 64 14.30 10.84 -6.68
N GLN A 65 14.55 12.14 -6.51
CA GLN A 65 15.89 12.70 -6.31
C GLN A 65 16.56 12.12 -5.05
N TYR A 66 15.84 12.06 -3.94
CA TYR A 66 16.33 11.49 -2.68
C TYR A 66 16.52 9.97 -2.75
N LEU A 67 15.60 9.28 -3.44
CA LEU A 67 15.71 7.83 -3.67
C LEU A 67 16.93 7.51 -4.53
N ALA A 68 17.18 8.27 -5.60
CA ALA A 68 18.33 8.08 -6.48
C ALA A 68 19.66 8.27 -5.78
N GLU A 69 19.73 9.19 -4.80
CA GLU A 69 20.93 9.35 -3.98
C GLU A 69 21.14 8.23 -2.96
N ALA A 70 20.07 7.61 -2.48
CA ALA A 70 20.17 6.56 -1.47
C ALA A 70 20.35 5.15 -2.07
N ALA A 71 19.76 4.90 -3.24
CA ALA A 71 19.66 3.57 -3.84
C ALA A 71 20.72 3.29 -4.92
N ARG A 72 20.81 2.02 -5.33
CA ARG A 72 21.56 1.60 -6.52
C ARG A 72 20.86 2.06 -7.80
N GLU A 73 19.56 1.80 -7.91
CA GLU A 73 18.75 2.14 -9.08
C GLU A 73 17.29 2.39 -8.66
N VAL A 74 16.62 3.31 -9.36
CA VAL A 74 15.21 3.64 -9.17
C VAL A 74 14.45 3.46 -10.48
N ALA A 75 13.38 2.67 -10.45
CA ALA A 75 12.37 2.65 -11.50
C ALA A 75 11.12 3.42 -11.01
N ALA A 76 10.79 4.51 -11.67
CA ALA A 76 9.66 5.36 -11.32
C ALA A 76 8.52 5.20 -12.31
N VAL A 77 7.35 4.75 -11.85
CA VAL A 77 6.15 4.50 -12.68
C VAL A 77 5.19 5.67 -12.55
N GLU A 78 4.97 6.41 -13.66
CA GLU A 78 4.10 7.59 -13.71
C GLU A 78 2.97 7.41 -14.73
N ILE A 79 1.74 7.64 -14.29
CA ILE A 79 0.54 7.51 -15.13
C ILE A 79 0.28 8.78 -15.97
N ASP A 80 0.65 9.95 -15.45
CA ASP A 80 0.43 11.23 -16.12
C ASP A 80 1.53 11.52 -17.15
N SER A 81 1.23 11.30 -18.43
CA SER A 81 2.17 11.57 -19.52
C SER A 81 2.62 13.03 -19.60
N SER A 82 1.86 13.98 -19.06
CA SER A 82 2.25 15.40 -19.05
C SER A 82 3.42 15.68 -18.09
N LEU A 83 3.68 14.80 -17.12
CA LEU A 83 4.81 14.89 -16.20
C LEU A 83 6.12 14.33 -16.78
N ILE A 84 6.07 13.52 -17.84
CA ILE A 84 7.27 12.89 -18.42
C ILE A 84 8.32 13.90 -18.91
N PRO A 85 7.96 15.01 -19.61
CA PRO A 85 8.94 16.03 -19.96
C PRO A 85 9.56 16.74 -18.74
N ILE A 86 8.77 16.93 -17.68
CA ILE A 86 9.23 17.54 -16.43
C ILE A 86 10.23 16.61 -15.74
N LEU A 87 9.90 15.32 -15.61
CA LEU A 87 10.77 14.29 -15.02
C LEU A 87 12.11 14.18 -15.76
N LYS A 88 12.10 14.26 -17.10
CA LYS A 88 13.33 14.28 -17.90
C LYS A 88 14.25 15.45 -17.56
N ASP A 89 13.70 16.61 -17.23
CA ASP A 89 14.49 17.80 -16.86
C ASP A 89 14.94 17.75 -15.39
N THR A 90 14.02 17.41 -14.49
CA THR A 90 14.28 17.40 -13.03
C THR A 90 15.18 16.27 -12.58
N LEU A 91 15.26 15.19 -13.35
CA LEU A 91 16.06 14.00 -13.04
C LEU A 91 17.28 13.81 -13.96
N LYS A 92 17.59 14.78 -14.81
CA LYS A 92 18.67 14.67 -15.83
C LYS A 92 20.07 14.44 -15.24
N ASP A 93 20.27 14.80 -13.97
CA ASP A 93 21.55 14.68 -13.28
C ASP A 93 21.69 13.36 -12.50
N TRP A 94 20.67 12.48 -12.57
CA TRP A 94 20.66 11.14 -11.95
C TRP A 94 20.59 10.06 -13.04
N ASP A 95 21.71 9.38 -13.29
CA ASP A 95 21.87 8.34 -14.31
C ASP A 95 21.30 6.98 -13.88
N ASN A 96 21.03 6.82 -12.59
CA ASN A 96 20.46 5.62 -11.99
C ASN A 96 18.93 5.62 -11.88
N VAL A 97 18.24 6.54 -12.59
CA VAL A 97 16.77 6.64 -12.60
C VAL A 97 16.20 6.26 -13.95
N SER A 98 15.22 5.39 -13.98
CA SER A 98 14.41 5.08 -15.16
C SER A 98 12.94 5.41 -14.93
N VAL A 99 12.35 6.22 -15.84
CA VAL A 99 10.94 6.61 -15.78
C VAL A 99 10.13 5.76 -16.76
N ILE A 100 9.06 5.15 -16.26
CA ILE A 100 8.13 4.30 -17.01
C ILE A 100 6.77 4.99 -17.04
N ASN A 101 6.30 5.40 -18.22
CA ASN A 101 4.96 5.97 -18.34
C ASN A 101 3.91 4.86 -18.47
N ASN A 102 3.32 4.48 -17.37
CA ASN A 102 2.28 3.42 -17.31
C ASN A 102 1.40 3.56 -16.06
N ASP A 103 0.27 2.87 -16.06
CA ASP A 103 -0.57 2.66 -14.89
C ASP A 103 0.06 1.54 -14.01
N ILE A 104 0.35 1.83 -12.75
CA ILE A 104 0.96 0.86 -11.83
C ILE A 104 0.11 -0.41 -11.66
N LEU A 105 -1.21 -0.30 -11.71
CA LEU A 105 -2.11 -1.46 -11.61
C LEU A 105 -2.02 -2.41 -12.82
N LYS A 106 -1.50 -1.92 -13.95
CA LYS A 106 -1.28 -2.66 -15.20
C LYS A 106 0.19 -2.99 -15.43
N THR A 107 1.09 -2.45 -14.62
CA THR A 107 2.52 -2.66 -14.75
C THR A 107 2.89 -4.06 -14.25
N ASP A 108 3.66 -4.77 -15.04
CA ASP A 108 4.27 -6.06 -14.64
C ASP A 108 5.52 -5.79 -13.80
N ILE A 109 5.31 -5.66 -12.48
CA ILE A 109 6.39 -5.37 -11.53
C ILE A 109 7.35 -6.55 -11.42
N LYS A 110 6.85 -7.79 -11.58
CA LYS A 110 7.70 -8.97 -11.58
C LYS A 110 8.71 -8.92 -12.72
N LYS A 111 8.27 -8.57 -13.93
CA LYS A 111 9.15 -8.38 -15.08
C LYS A 111 10.19 -7.29 -14.82
N ILE A 112 9.81 -6.16 -14.21
CA ILE A 112 10.76 -5.10 -13.84
C ILE A 112 11.81 -5.64 -12.85
N ALA A 113 11.40 -6.40 -11.83
CA ALA A 113 12.30 -7.01 -10.85
C ALA A 113 13.25 -8.03 -11.52
N ASP A 114 12.73 -8.86 -12.42
CA ASP A 114 13.53 -9.85 -13.15
C ASP A 114 14.60 -9.17 -14.02
N GLU A 115 14.22 -8.17 -14.81
CA GLU A 115 15.10 -7.47 -15.75
C GLU A 115 16.13 -6.55 -15.08
N LYS A 116 15.73 -5.85 -14.02
CA LYS A 116 16.53 -4.77 -13.39
C LYS A 116 17.13 -5.13 -12.03
N ASN A 117 16.57 -6.12 -11.34
CA ASN A 117 17.04 -6.56 -10.03
C ASN A 117 17.39 -8.04 -9.95
N GLY A 118 17.49 -8.74 -11.09
CA GLY A 118 17.83 -10.15 -11.13
C GLY A 118 16.82 -11.04 -10.39
N GLY A 119 15.55 -10.67 -10.40
CA GLY A 119 14.46 -11.38 -9.73
C GLY A 119 14.43 -11.24 -8.20
N LYS A 120 15.34 -10.47 -7.62
CA LYS A 120 15.35 -10.20 -6.17
C LYS A 120 14.19 -9.29 -5.77
N PRO A 121 13.74 -9.38 -4.50
CA PRO A 121 12.72 -8.48 -3.99
C PRO A 121 13.09 -6.99 -4.14
N VAL A 122 12.07 -6.17 -4.40
CA VAL A 122 12.21 -4.72 -4.55
C VAL A 122 11.65 -4.00 -3.33
N LYS A 123 12.22 -2.85 -2.99
CA LYS A 123 11.61 -1.94 -2.04
C LYS A 123 10.70 -0.97 -2.80
N VAL A 124 9.46 -0.82 -2.34
CA VAL A 124 8.49 0.10 -2.93
C VAL A 124 8.42 1.36 -2.08
N VAL A 125 8.57 2.52 -2.72
CA VAL A 125 8.38 3.81 -2.03
C VAL A 125 7.43 4.67 -2.84
N ALA A 126 6.46 5.33 -2.18
CA ALA A 126 5.48 6.14 -2.89
C ALA A 126 4.81 7.22 -2.01
N ASN A 127 4.51 8.35 -2.64
CA ASN A 127 3.49 9.28 -2.16
C ASN A 127 2.19 8.97 -2.91
N LEU A 128 1.34 8.09 -2.34
CA LEU A 128 0.19 7.55 -3.07
C LEU A 128 -0.99 8.53 -3.13
N PRO A 129 -1.63 8.66 -4.30
CA PRO A 129 -2.92 9.33 -4.39
C PRO A 129 -3.97 8.63 -3.52
N TYR A 130 -4.69 9.39 -2.72
CA TYR A 130 -5.57 8.85 -1.66
C TYR A 130 -6.68 7.92 -2.18
N TYR A 131 -7.20 8.20 -3.39
CA TYR A 131 -8.33 7.44 -3.95
C TYR A 131 -7.95 6.02 -4.43
N ILE A 132 -6.65 5.74 -4.60
CA ILE A 132 -6.16 4.47 -5.17
C ILE A 132 -5.19 3.71 -4.24
N THR A 133 -4.99 4.21 -3.01
CA THR A 133 -4.06 3.63 -2.03
C THR A 133 -4.31 2.14 -1.79
N THR A 134 -5.53 1.76 -1.43
CA THR A 134 -5.88 0.35 -1.13
C THR A 134 -5.67 -0.58 -2.32
N PRO A 135 -6.18 -0.30 -3.54
CA PRO A 135 -5.91 -1.12 -4.71
C PRO A 135 -4.43 -1.32 -5.02
N ILE A 136 -3.60 -0.28 -4.85
CA ILE A 136 -2.16 -0.38 -5.10
C ILE A 136 -1.50 -1.32 -4.07
N ILE A 137 -1.72 -1.11 -2.77
CA ILE A 137 -1.12 -1.91 -1.70
C ILE A 137 -1.55 -3.38 -1.82
N MET A 138 -2.83 -3.63 -2.05
CA MET A 138 -3.33 -4.99 -2.24
C MET A 138 -2.75 -5.64 -3.49
N GLY A 139 -2.66 -4.90 -4.60
CA GLY A 139 -2.05 -5.41 -5.83
C GLY A 139 -0.56 -5.78 -5.68
N LEU A 140 0.18 -5.10 -4.80
CA LEU A 140 1.57 -5.43 -4.49
C LEU A 140 1.69 -6.74 -3.69
N PHE A 141 0.71 -7.08 -2.86
CA PHE A 141 0.72 -8.29 -2.06
C PHE A 141 0.16 -9.51 -2.80
N GLU A 142 -1.01 -9.35 -3.46
CA GLU A 142 -1.78 -10.47 -4.04
C GLU A 142 -1.21 -11.01 -5.36
N LYS A 143 -0.45 -10.20 -6.13
CA LYS A 143 0.04 -10.57 -7.47
C LYS A 143 1.37 -11.31 -7.48
N ASN A 144 1.79 -11.89 -6.37
CA ASN A 144 3.11 -12.53 -6.23
C ASN A 144 4.29 -11.63 -6.67
N VAL A 145 4.14 -10.32 -6.45
CA VAL A 145 5.20 -9.35 -6.70
C VAL A 145 6.32 -9.59 -5.68
N PRO A 146 7.58 -9.68 -6.11
CA PRO A 146 8.70 -9.83 -5.20
C PRO A 146 8.99 -8.50 -4.49
N VAL A 147 8.27 -8.22 -3.40
CA VAL A 147 8.43 -7.02 -2.58
C VAL A 147 9.04 -7.39 -1.24
N ASP A 148 10.08 -6.66 -0.84
CA ASP A 148 10.72 -6.72 0.49
C ASP A 148 9.96 -5.85 1.49
N SER A 149 9.75 -4.60 1.12
CA SER A 149 9.05 -3.63 1.96
C SER A 149 8.32 -2.57 1.11
N ILE A 150 7.29 -1.97 1.70
CA ILE A 150 6.50 -0.89 1.11
C ILE A 150 6.52 0.28 2.08
N THR A 151 7.15 1.39 1.73
CA THR A 151 7.12 2.64 2.51
C THR A 151 6.31 3.66 1.76
N VAL A 152 5.12 3.96 2.26
CA VAL A 152 4.17 4.82 1.54
C VAL A 152 3.61 5.92 2.40
N MET A 153 3.41 7.07 1.78
CA MET A 153 2.65 8.16 2.36
C MET A 153 1.20 8.07 1.91
N VAL A 154 0.29 8.04 2.87
CA VAL A 154 -1.15 7.86 2.67
C VAL A 154 -1.92 8.79 3.60
N GLN A 155 -3.25 8.89 3.45
CA GLN A 155 -4.07 9.58 4.47
C GLN A 155 -3.85 8.95 5.85
N LYS A 156 -3.77 9.79 6.88
CA LYS A 156 -3.56 9.32 8.26
C LYS A 156 -4.58 8.27 8.68
N GLU A 157 -5.86 8.49 8.37
CA GLU A 157 -6.94 7.52 8.66
C GLU A 157 -6.67 6.15 8.02
N VAL A 158 -6.13 6.12 6.79
CA VAL A 158 -5.82 4.86 6.09
C VAL A 158 -4.63 4.16 6.73
N ALA A 159 -3.60 4.91 7.12
CA ALA A 159 -2.46 4.35 7.86
C ALA A 159 -2.89 3.79 9.23
N ASP A 160 -3.72 4.53 9.96
CA ASP A 160 -4.26 4.09 11.25
C ASP A 160 -5.04 2.76 11.11
N ARG A 161 -5.88 2.63 10.05
CA ARG A 161 -6.61 1.39 9.75
C ARG A 161 -5.73 0.19 9.49
N MET A 162 -4.54 0.36 8.94
CA MET A 162 -3.63 -0.76 8.67
C MET A 162 -3.05 -1.38 9.94
N GLN A 163 -2.96 -0.59 11.03
CA GLN A 163 -2.34 -1.02 12.29
C GLN A 163 -3.32 -1.48 13.36
N VAL A 164 -4.59 -1.09 13.27
CA VAL A 164 -5.56 -1.35 14.36
C VAL A 164 -5.97 -2.82 14.43
N GLY A 165 -6.22 -3.26 15.66
CA GLY A 165 -6.75 -4.59 15.97
C GLY A 165 -8.27 -4.64 16.08
N PRO A 166 -8.82 -5.84 16.38
CA PRO A 166 -10.25 -6.06 16.51
C PRO A 166 -10.89 -5.22 17.61
N GLY A 167 -12.20 -4.98 17.50
CA GLY A 167 -12.98 -4.21 18.47
C GLY A 167 -12.92 -2.68 18.27
N THR A 168 -12.16 -2.18 17.31
CA THR A 168 -12.14 -0.76 16.94
C THR A 168 -13.03 -0.47 15.73
N LYS A 169 -13.54 0.78 15.62
CA LYS A 169 -14.37 1.16 14.45
C LYS A 169 -13.60 1.15 13.13
N ASP A 170 -12.29 1.31 13.18
CA ASP A 170 -11.42 1.45 12.01
C ASP A 170 -10.85 0.09 11.57
N TYR A 171 -11.02 -0.96 12.39
CA TYR A 171 -10.64 -2.33 12.04
C TYR A 171 -11.51 -2.88 10.91
N GLY A 172 -10.87 -3.53 9.93
CA GLY A 172 -11.58 -4.02 8.75
C GLY A 172 -10.73 -4.90 7.84
N ALA A 173 -11.25 -5.14 6.63
CA ALA A 173 -10.59 -5.99 5.65
C ALA A 173 -9.16 -5.50 5.31
N LEU A 174 -8.94 -4.18 5.26
CA LEU A 174 -7.61 -3.61 5.01
C LEU A 174 -6.64 -3.92 6.15
N SER A 175 -7.09 -3.82 7.41
CA SER A 175 -6.27 -4.15 8.58
C SER A 175 -5.79 -5.60 8.53
N LEU A 176 -6.74 -6.54 8.31
CA LEU A 176 -6.47 -7.97 8.23
C LEU A 176 -5.56 -8.32 7.04
N ALA A 177 -5.83 -7.73 5.87
CA ALA A 177 -5.04 -8.01 4.69
C ALA A 177 -3.58 -7.53 4.84
N VAL A 178 -3.38 -6.30 5.33
CA VAL A 178 -2.03 -5.78 5.57
C VAL A 178 -1.31 -6.63 6.62
N GLN A 179 -1.97 -6.94 7.75
CA GLN A 179 -1.36 -7.71 8.85
C GLN A 179 -1.11 -9.19 8.51
N TYR A 180 -1.77 -9.72 7.48
CA TYR A 180 -1.48 -11.04 6.95
C TYR A 180 -0.18 -11.07 6.14
N TYR A 181 0.08 -10.03 5.33
CA TYR A 181 1.24 -10.01 4.45
C TYR A 181 2.47 -9.31 5.03
N ALA A 182 2.26 -8.35 5.95
CA ALA A 182 3.34 -7.48 6.41
C ALA A 182 3.09 -6.98 7.85
N LYS A 183 4.20 -6.56 8.48
CA LYS A 183 4.17 -5.80 9.73
C LYS A 183 4.02 -4.31 9.42
N PRO A 184 2.89 -3.67 9.76
CA PRO A 184 2.70 -2.24 9.57
C PRO A 184 3.34 -1.43 10.71
N GLU A 185 3.98 -0.29 10.34
CA GLU A 185 4.57 0.66 11.29
C GLU A 185 4.41 2.09 10.78
N ILE A 186 3.68 2.96 11.50
CA ILE A 186 3.63 4.39 11.19
C ILE A 186 4.92 5.02 11.66
N VAL A 187 5.68 5.59 10.72
CA VAL A 187 7.00 6.17 10.97
C VAL A 187 6.99 7.69 11.09
N ALA A 188 6.01 8.35 10.50
CA ALA A 188 5.84 9.80 10.61
C ALA A 188 4.39 10.23 10.36
N ASN A 189 3.96 11.30 11.07
CA ASN A 189 2.75 12.04 10.71
C ASN A 189 3.14 13.26 9.89
N VAL A 190 2.39 13.54 8.82
CA VAL A 190 2.72 14.59 7.85
C VAL A 190 1.55 15.59 7.76
N PRO A 191 1.76 16.84 8.20
CA PRO A 191 0.69 17.84 8.17
C PRO A 191 0.42 18.34 6.74
N PRO A 192 -0.79 18.90 6.48
CA PRO A 192 -1.19 19.35 5.16
C PRO A 192 -0.31 20.41 4.50
N ASN A 193 0.41 21.21 5.28
CA ASN A 193 1.29 22.27 4.78
C ASN A 193 2.58 21.77 4.15
N CYS A 194 2.93 20.48 4.31
CA CYS A 194 4.05 19.84 3.64
C CYS A 194 3.78 19.53 2.16
N PHE A 195 2.60 19.88 1.63
CA PHE A 195 2.19 19.57 0.26
C PHE A 195 1.84 20.79 -0.55
N MET A 196 2.06 20.69 -1.85
CA MET A 196 1.61 21.65 -2.88
C MET A 196 0.80 20.92 -3.97
N PRO A 197 -0.50 21.23 -4.14
CA PRO A 197 -1.36 22.05 -3.26
C PRO A 197 -1.49 21.43 -1.86
N ARG A 198 -1.87 22.23 -0.87
CA ARG A 198 -2.15 21.73 0.48
C ARG A 198 -3.25 20.67 0.45
N THR A 199 -3.04 19.56 1.15
CA THR A 199 -4.07 18.53 1.35
C THR A 199 -5.14 19.00 2.33
N LYS A 200 -6.33 18.41 2.24
CA LYS A 200 -7.43 18.73 3.16
C LYS A 200 -7.32 18.04 4.52
N VAL A 201 -6.59 16.94 4.58
CA VAL A 201 -6.42 16.07 5.75
C VAL A 201 -4.94 15.75 5.94
N GLY A 202 -4.56 15.40 7.15
CA GLY A 202 -3.20 14.95 7.45
C GLY A 202 -2.88 13.61 6.77
N SER A 203 -1.61 13.41 6.49
CA SER A 203 -1.05 12.17 5.98
C SER A 203 -0.20 11.47 7.04
N ALA A 204 0.16 10.24 6.79
CA ALA A 204 1.18 9.53 7.54
C ALA A 204 2.06 8.73 6.58
N VAL A 205 3.32 8.60 6.92
CA VAL A 205 4.23 7.63 6.31
C VAL A 205 4.10 6.33 7.07
N ILE A 206 3.78 5.26 6.37
CA ILE A 206 3.69 3.91 6.91
C ILE A 206 4.65 2.99 6.19
N LYS A 207 5.40 2.20 6.95
CA LYS A 207 6.25 1.11 6.45
C LYS A 207 5.55 -0.21 6.68
N LEU A 208 5.48 -1.02 5.63
CA LEU A 208 4.95 -2.38 5.63
C LEU A 208 6.12 -3.31 5.32
N THR A 209 6.66 -3.97 6.34
CA THR A 209 7.74 -4.95 6.17
C THR A 209 7.13 -6.31 5.90
N ARG A 210 7.36 -6.87 4.71
CA ARG A 210 6.76 -8.14 4.30
C ARG A 210 7.27 -9.28 5.16
N TYR A 211 6.37 -10.15 5.58
CA TYR A 211 6.75 -11.38 6.25
C TYR A 211 7.32 -12.39 5.24
N GLU A 212 8.33 -13.14 5.64
CA GLU A 212 8.81 -14.30 4.86
C GLU A 212 7.74 -15.38 4.76
N LYS A 213 6.97 -15.56 5.82
CA LYS A 213 5.78 -16.43 5.88
C LYS A 213 4.66 -15.69 6.60
N PRO A 214 3.41 -15.84 6.15
CA PRO A 214 2.27 -15.28 6.87
C PRO A 214 2.27 -15.70 8.34
N PRO A 215 1.78 -14.84 9.27
CA PRO A 215 1.78 -15.13 10.71
C PRO A 215 0.75 -16.19 11.11
N VAL A 216 -0.10 -16.64 10.18
CA VAL A 216 -1.12 -17.66 10.36
C VAL A 216 -1.09 -18.68 9.24
N ASP A 217 -1.34 -19.94 9.53
CA ASP A 217 -1.43 -21.01 8.55
C ASP A 217 -2.86 -21.15 8.03
N VAL A 218 -3.03 -21.03 6.72
CA VAL A 218 -4.32 -21.21 6.04
C VAL A 218 -4.21 -22.21 4.89
N LYS A 219 -5.19 -23.12 4.80
CA LYS A 219 -5.26 -24.13 3.73
C LYS A 219 -5.65 -23.53 2.38
N ASP A 220 -6.46 -22.49 2.39
CA ASP A 220 -6.87 -21.70 1.22
C ASP A 220 -6.93 -20.21 1.58
N GLU A 221 -5.90 -19.47 1.15
CA GLU A 221 -5.81 -18.01 1.34
C GLU A 221 -7.00 -17.28 0.71
N GLY A 222 -7.39 -17.68 -0.51
CA GLY A 222 -8.53 -17.10 -1.21
C GLY A 222 -9.84 -17.29 -0.44
N LEU A 223 -10.03 -18.43 0.20
CA LEU A 223 -11.18 -18.71 1.06
C LEU A 223 -11.20 -17.78 2.28
N MET A 224 -10.06 -17.62 2.95
CA MET A 224 -9.94 -16.70 4.09
C MET A 224 -10.27 -15.25 3.70
N PHE A 225 -9.75 -14.77 2.57
CA PHE A 225 -10.05 -13.40 2.13
C PHE A 225 -11.48 -13.23 1.63
N ARG A 226 -12.12 -14.26 1.07
CA ARG A 226 -13.58 -14.24 0.80
C ARG A 226 -14.36 -14.13 2.09
N LEU A 227 -13.98 -14.89 3.14
CA LEU A 227 -14.61 -14.85 4.46
C LEU A 227 -14.48 -13.45 5.10
N ILE A 228 -13.30 -12.85 5.06
CA ILE A 228 -13.06 -11.48 5.53
C ILE A 228 -13.96 -10.50 4.79
N ARG A 229 -14.01 -10.56 3.44
CA ARG A 229 -14.89 -9.68 2.66
C ARG A 229 -16.36 -9.85 3.01
N ALA A 230 -16.86 -11.09 3.10
CA ALA A 230 -18.24 -11.38 3.48
C ALA A 230 -18.60 -10.79 4.85
N SER A 231 -17.65 -10.85 5.79
CA SER A 231 -17.76 -10.29 7.13
C SER A 231 -17.95 -8.76 7.13
N PHE A 232 -17.10 -8.05 6.39
CA PHE A 232 -17.07 -6.57 6.43
C PHE A 232 -18.04 -5.91 5.45
N ASN A 233 -18.50 -6.60 4.41
CA ASN A 233 -19.57 -6.12 3.53
C ASN A 233 -20.90 -5.94 4.29
N GLN A 234 -21.12 -6.71 5.35
CA GLN A 234 -22.31 -6.61 6.20
C GLN A 234 -21.95 -6.36 7.67
N ARG A 235 -21.07 -5.40 7.94
CA ARG A 235 -20.45 -5.12 9.24
C ARG A 235 -21.42 -5.11 10.44
N ARG A 236 -22.68 -4.65 10.25
CA ARG A 236 -23.69 -4.60 11.31
C ARG A 236 -24.41 -5.94 11.57
N LYS A 237 -24.19 -6.97 10.75
CA LYS A 237 -24.77 -8.30 10.90
C LYS A 237 -23.81 -9.22 11.64
N THR A 238 -24.34 -10.33 12.15
CA THR A 238 -23.50 -11.42 12.66
C THR A 238 -22.68 -12.03 11.52
N LEU A 239 -21.52 -12.61 11.82
CA LEU A 239 -20.67 -13.23 10.82
C LEU A 239 -21.38 -14.39 10.12
N VAL A 240 -22.17 -15.20 10.85
CA VAL A 240 -23.04 -16.26 10.29
C VAL A 240 -23.95 -15.70 9.17
N ASN A 241 -24.60 -14.56 9.43
CA ASN A 241 -25.43 -13.91 8.42
C ASN A 241 -24.61 -13.32 7.28
N GLY A 242 -23.41 -12.79 7.54
CA GLY A 242 -22.50 -12.30 6.52
C GLY A 242 -22.10 -13.38 5.53
N ILE A 243 -21.72 -14.56 6.02
CA ILE A 243 -21.36 -15.75 5.22
C ILE A 243 -22.55 -16.20 4.36
N ARG A 244 -23.72 -16.38 4.97
CA ARG A 244 -24.94 -16.82 4.24
C ARG A 244 -25.35 -15.88 3.11
N ASN A 245 -25.24 -14.58 3.35
CA ASN A 245 -25.72 -13.56 2.41
C ASN A 245 -24.69 -13.19 1.35
N SER A 246 -23.44 -13.61 1.47
CA SER A 246 -22.39 -13.26 0.49
C SER A 246 -22.54 -13.99 -0.84
N GLY A 247 -23.13 -15.19 -0.84
CA GLY A 247 -23.18 -16.08 -2.01
C GLY A 247 -21.84 -16.76 -2.35
N ASP A 248 -20.77 -16.47 -1.60
CA ASP A 248 -19.43 -17.01 -1.85
C ASP A 248 -19.23 -18.42 -1.25
N PHE A 249 -20.15 -18.86 -0.40
CA PHE A 249 -20.06 -20.11 0.37
C PHE A 249 -21.28 -20.98 0.11
N SER A 250 -21.04 -22.19 -0.40
CA SER A 250 -22.10 -23.21 -0.59
C SER A 250 -22.26 -24.02 0.69
N LEU A 251 -22.70 -23.36 1.77
CA LEU A 251 -22.91 -23.96 3.08
C LEU A 251 -24.33 -23.67 3.56
N SER A 252 -25.02 -24.69 4.09
CA SER A 252 -26.28 -24.55 4.80
C SER A 252 -26.09 -23.78 6.12
N LYS A 253 -27.19 -23.38 6.73
CA LYS A 253 -27.15 -22.72 8.05
C LYS A 253 -26.56 -23.65 9.10
N ASP A 254 -26.95 -24.91 9.11
CA ASP A 254 -26.54 -25.89 10.11
C ASP A 254 -25.04 -26.20 10.00
N GLU A 255 -24.50 -26.33 8.76
CA GLU A 255 -23.08 -26.51 8.53
C GLU A 255 -22.25 -25.28 9.01
N ILE A 256 -22.75 -24.06 8.81
CA ILE A 256 -22.08 -22.85 9.31
C ILE A 256 -22.08 -22.88 10.86
N GLU A 257 -23.20 -23.19 11.49
CA GLU A 257 -23.33 -23.28 12.95
C GLU A 257 -22.38 -24.33 13.53
N ASP A 258 -22.25 -25.50 12.89
CA ASP A 258 -21.33 -26.57 13.29
C ASP A 258 -19.86 -26.13 13.17
N VAL A 259 -19.49 -25.43 12.09
CA VAL A 259 -18.16 -24.85 11.93
C VAL A 259 -17.85 -23.86 13.04
N PHE A 260 -18.79 -22.98 13.40
CA PHE A 260 -18.61 -22.01 14.48
C PHE A 260 -18.44 -22.71 15.84
N ASN A 261 -19.22 -23.76 16.12
CA ASN A 261 -19.11 -24.52 17.34
C ASN A 261 -17.74 -25.23 17.46
N ARG A 262 -17.24 -25.81 16.36
CA ARG A 262 -15.90 -26.44 16.33
C ARG A 262 -14.78 -25.41 16.56
N CYS A 263 -14.98 -24.17 16.10
CA CYS A 263 -14.05 -23.08 16.31
C CYS A 263 -14.23 -22.36 17.66
N ASN A 264 -15.13 -22.81 18.55
CA ASN A 264 -15.47 -22.10 19.80
C ASN A 264 -15.85 -20.63 19.59
N LEU A 265 -16.55 -20.31 18.49
CA LEU A 265 -16.97 -18.96 18.18
C LEU A 265 -18.48 -18.79 18.46
N PRO A 266 -18.90 -17.72 19.15
CA PRO A 266 -20.32 -17.44 19.36
C PRO A 266 -21.05 -17.17 18.04
N LEU A 267 -22.25 -17.74 17.84
CA LEU A 267 -23.04 -17.55 16.62
C LEU A 267 -23.49 -16.08 16.40
N ASN A 268 -23.50 -15.27 17.45
CA ASN A 268 -23.85 -13.86 17.38
C ASN A 268 -22.64 -12.94 17.18
N ILE A 269 -21.42 -13.49 17.05
CA ILE A 269 -20.19 -12.71 16.86
C ILE A 269 -20.24 -11.94 15.54
N ARG A 270 -19.67 -10.73 15.55
CA ARG A 270 -19.46 -9.93 14.34
C ARG A 270 -18.02 -10.05 13.88
N GLY A 271 -17.77 -9.95 12.57
CA GLY A 271 -16.43 -10.05 12.04
C GLY A 271 -15.44 -9.03 12.57
N GLU A 272 -15.90 -7.84 12.96
CA GLU A 272 -15.03 -6.80 13.57
C GLU A 272 -14.45 -7.21 14.94
N ALA A 273 -14.95 -8.28 15.55
CA ALA A 273 -14.45 -8.80 16.82
C ALA A 273 -13.42 -9.92 16.65
N LEU A 274 -13.26 -10.48 15.44
CA LEU A 274 -12.34 -11.59 15.20
C LEU A 274 -10.91 -11.08 14.93
N THR A 275 -9.94 -11.80 15.46
CA THR A 275 -8.52 -11.62 15.11
C THR A 275 -8.19 -12.30 13.78
N LEU A 276 -6.99 -12.06 13.24
CA LEU A 276 -6.50 -12.72 12.04
C LEU A 276 -6.42 -14.25 12.24
N GLU A 277 -5.96 -14.70 13.42
CA GLU A 277 -5.87 -16.12 13.78
C GLU A 277 -7.25 -16.78 13.79
N GLN A 278 -8.25 -16.08 14.30
CA GLN A 278 -9.63 -16.59 14.33
C GLN A 278 -10.23 -16.66 12.92
N PHE A 279 -9.92 -15.71 12.02
CA PHE A 279 -10.31 -15.81 10.62
C PHE A 279 -9.61 -16.97 9.91
N ALA A 280 -8.33 -17.20 10.18
CA ALA A 280 -7.57 -18.33 9.61
C ALA A 280 -8.14 -19.68 10.10
N MET A 281 -8.39 -19.81 11.40
CA MET A 281 -9.01 -21.01 11.99
C MET A 281 -10.37 -21.30 11.38
N LEU A 282 -11.23 -20.28 11.28
CA LEU A 282 -12.57 -20.43 10.71
C LEU A 282 -12.50 -20.80 9.23
N ALA A 283 -11.60 -20.20 8.46
CA ALA A 283 -11.38 -20.53 7.05
C ALA A 283 -10.93 -21.99 6.88
N ASN A 284 -10.01 -22.48 7.75
CA ASN A 284 -9.56 -23.87 7.72
C ASN A 284 -10.69 -24.84 8.05
N CYS A 285 -11.54 -24.53 9.04
CA CYS A 285 -12.71 -25.34 9.37
C CYS A 285 -13.72 -25.41 8.22
N ILE A 286 -13.95 -24.28 7.52
CA ILE A 286 -14.82 -24.24 6.32
C ILE A 286 -14.19 -25.05 5.18
N TYR A 287 -12.87 -24.98 5.00
CA TYR A 287 -12.16 -25.77 3.99
C TYR A 287 -12.35 -27.27 4.22
N ASP A 288 -12.20 -27.72 5.46
CA ASP A 288 -12.37 -29.14 5.84
C ASP A 288 -13.79 -29.64 5.72
N GLU A 289 -14.80 -28.76 5.86
CA GLU A 289 -16.22 -29.13 5.65
C GLU A 289 -16.56 -29.41 4.18
N LYS A 290 -15.79 -28.82 3.25
CA LYS A 290 -16.03 -28.92 1.80
C LYS A 290 -15.23 -30.02 1.12
N ASN A 291 -14.21 -30.58 1.77
CA ASN A 291 -13.30 -31.58 1.21
C ASN A 291 -13.28 -32.85 2.06
#